data_7d451b1d52125eb36fc01c6d662c2151
#
_entry.id   7d451b1d52125eb36fc01c6d662c2151
#
_cell.length_a   1.000
_cell.length_b   1.000
_cell.length_c   1.000
_cell.angle_alpha   90.00
_cell.angle_beta   90.00
_cell.angle_gamma   90.00
#
_symmetry.space_group_name_H-M   'P 1'
#
loop_
_entity.id
_entity.type
_entity.pdbx_description
1 polymer ?
#
loop_
_entity_poly.entity_id
_entity_poly.type
_entity_poly.pdbx_seq_one_letter_code
_entity_poly.pdbx_strand_id
1 'polypeptide(L)'
;MRNPLIDLPEPVEEVLKDIEAVILTHTHLDHWDPVAEKIIPKYIPIFVQHAADKKLVQSKGFADVRVVGVNTPFKGITITKTGGQHGSDQMFSNPVVAELLDESMGFVLRAPGQKVVYFAGDTIWHDYCEVAIKKYEPDYIVLNTGEAKCEGFEGSLIMGTDDVKKCYDFSKKAKIITVHMDAINHCVCSREMMRKFVKENKLDDRVLIPNDGEILQLN
;
A
#
# COMPACT_ATOMS: atom_id res chain seq x y z
N MET A 1 -8.83 -14.76 16.58
CA MET A 1 -8.80 -15.27 15.18
C MET A 1 -7.39 -15.15 14.66
N ARG A 2 -6.90 -16.15 13.88
CA ARG A 2 -5.56 -16.08 13.26
C ARG A 2 -5.47 -14.87 12.33
N ASN A 3 -4.34 -14.17 12.32
CA ASN A 3 -4.00 -13.11 11.37
C ASN A 3 -2.49 -13.20 11.07
N PRO A 4 -2.03 -13.32 9.84
CA PRO A 4 -2.83 -13.41 8.60
C PRO A 4 -3.68 -14.70 8.51
N LEU A 5 -4.71 -14.68 7.67
CA LEU A 5 -5.64 -15.80 7.46
C LEU A 5 -5.04 -16.90 6.58
N ILE A 6 -4.10 -16.53 5.72
CA ILE A 6 -3.41 -17.40 4.77
C ILE A 6 -1.91 -17.43 5.08
N ASP A 7 -1.22 -18.45 4.60
CA ASP A 7 0.24 -18.52 4.63
C ASP A 7 0.82 -17.75 3.43
N LEU A 8 2.12 -17.42 3.49
CA LEU A 8 2.81 -16.84 2.35
C LEU A 8 2.76 -17.83 1.17
N PRO A 9 2.54 -17.35 -0.06
CA PRO A 9 2.50 -18.21 -1.25
C PRO A 9 3.88 -18.79 -1.61
N GLU A 10 4.94 -18.12 -1.18
CA GLU A 10 6.33 -18.49 -1.38
C GLU A 10 7.09 -18.50 -0.05
N PRO A 11 8.15 -19.31 0.10
CA PRO A 11 9.02 -19.25 1.27
C PRO A 11 9.58 -17.84 1.48
N VAL A 12 9.65 -17.40 2.73
CA VAL A 12 10.09 -16.04 3.06
C VAL A 12 11.53 -15.77 2.56
N GLU A 13 12.36 -16.78 2.49
CA GLU A 13 13.72 -16.71 1.97
C GLU A 13 13.74 -16.33 0.48
N GLU A 14 12.79 -16.85 -0.31
CA GLU A 14 12.64 -16.47 -1.72
C GLU A 14 12.07 -15.07 -1.86
N VAL A 15 11.10 -14.67 -1.01
CA VAL A 15 10.55 -13.30 -0.98
C VAL A 15 11.63 -12.27 -0.64
N LEU A 16 12.55 -12.59 0.27
CA LEU A 16 13.63 -11.69 0.69
C LEU A 16 14.90 -11.81 -0.16
N LYS A 17 14.94 -12.75 -1.09
CA LYS A 17 16.08 -12.95 -1.98
C LYS A 17 16.28 -11.73 -2.87
N ASP A 18 17.53 -11.28 -2.95
CA ASP A 18 17.96 -10.16 -3.80
C ASP A 18 17.24 -8.81 -3.49
N ILE A 19 16.54 -8.70 -2.36
CA ILE A 19 15.96 -7.44 -1.92
C ILE A 19 17.06 -6.43 -1.57
N GLU A 20 16.99 -5.26 -2.15
CA GLU A 20 17.96 -4.18 -1.95
C GLU A 20 17.46 -3.09 -1.00
N ALA A 21 16.17 -3.00 -0.75
CA ALA A 21 15.55 -2.07 0.18
C ALA A 21 14.12 -2.51 0.54
N VAL A 22 13.60 -1.96 1.64
CA VAL A 22 12.19 -2.06 2.04
C VAL A 22 11.60 -0.66 2.09
N ILE A 23 10.40 -0.47 1.56
CA ILE A 23 9.61 0.75 1.73
C ILE A 23 8.46 0.41 2.67
N LEU A 24 8.49 0.98 3.86
CA LEU A 24 7.48 0.80 4.90
C LEU A 24 6.56 2.02 4.91
N THR A 25 5.31 1.83 4.50
CA THR A 25 4.32 2.91 4.39
C THR A 25 3.87 3.42 5.76
N HIS A 26 3.71 2.52 6.72
CA HIS A 26 3.36 2.79 8.12
C HIS A 26 3.63 1.54 8.97
N THR A 27 3.46 1.64 10.28
CA THR A 27 3.92 0.63 11.25
C THR A 27 2.81 -0.21 11.88
N HIS A 28 1.63 -0.32 11.26
CA HIS A 28 0.61 -1.27 11.69
C HIS A 28 1.10 -2.71 11.58
N LEU A 29 0.55 -3.61 12.42
CA LEU A 29 1.04 -4.98 12.56
C LEU A 29 0.89 -5.86 11.31
N ASP A 30 0.03 -5.50 10.40
CA ASP A 30 -0.13 -6.17 9.10
C ASP A 30 0.86 -5.66 8.02
N HIS A 31 1.61 -4.58 8.33
CA HIS A 31 2.68 -4.03 7.48
C HIS A 31 4.06 -4.16 8.13
N TRP A 32 4.14 -4.11 9.47
CA TRP A 32 5.38 -4.21 10.23
C TRP A 32 5.21 -5.09 11.46
N ASP A 33 5.39 -6.38 11.32
CA ASP A 33 5.21 -7.35 12.39
C ASP A 33 6.53 -7.78 13.06
N PRO A 34 6.46 -8.41 14.25
CA PRO A 34 7.66 -8.89 14.95
C PRO A 34 8.43 -9.99 14.21
N VAL A 35 7.82 -10.67 13.20
CA VAL A 35 8.52 -11.67 12.38
C VAL A 35 9.36 -10.94 11.35
N ALA A 36 8.79 -9.96 10.63
CA ALA A 36 9.51 -9.10 9.71
C ALA A 36 10.72 -8.43 10.39
N GLU A 37 10.54 -7.93 11.62
CA GLU A 37 11.63 -7.35 12.42
C GLU A 37 12.80 -8.32 12.63
N LYS A 38 12.56 -9.64 12.71
CA LYS A 38 13.58 -10.65 12.95
C LYS A 38 14.25 -11.14 11.69
N ILE A 39 13.46 -11.34 10.62
CA ILE A 39 13.93 -12.02 9.40
C ILE A 39 14.55 -11.05 8.38
N ILE A 40 14.11 -9.78 8.33
CA ILE A 40 14.70 -8.79 7.42
C ILE A 40 16.15 -8.51 7.87
N PRO A 41 17.15 -8.66 6.97
CA PRO A 41 18.54 -8.39 7.30
C PRO A 41 18.76 -6.94 7.74
N LYS A 42 19.45 -6.75 8.87
CA LYS A 42 19.58 -5.44 9.53
C LYS A 42 20.39 -4.40 8.74
N TYR A 43 21.11 -4.83 7.70
CA TYR A 43 21.88 -3.97 6.81
C TYR A 43 21.08 -3.44 5.62
N ILE A 44 19.89 -4.01 5.34
CA ILE A 44 19.02 -3.53 4.23
C ILE A 44 18.47 -2.15 4.57
N PRO A 45 18.57 -1.17 3.67
CA PRO A 45 17.94 0.14 3.82
C PRO A 45 16.42 0.02 3.98
N ILE A 46 15.86 0.66 5.01
CA ILE A 46 14.41 0.78 5.23
C ILE A 46 13.99 2.23 5.00
N PHE A 47 13.09 2.45 4.05
CA PHE A 47 12.49 3.75 3.79
C PHE A 47 11.17 3.86 4.54
N VAL A 48 11.00 4.91 5.34
CA VAL A 48 9.85 5.10 6.24
C VAL A 48 9.18 6.45 6.00
N GLN A 49 7.95 6.63 6.46
CA GLN A 49 7.18 7.83 6.20
C GLN A 49 7.62 9.06 7.00
N HIS A 50 8.08 8.90 8.23
CA HIS A 50 8.44 10.04 9.10
C HIS A 50 9.48 9.67 10.19
N ALA A 51 9.84 10.68 11.00
CA ALA A 51 10.91 10.54 12.00
C ALA A 51 10.55 9.60 13.17
N ALA A 52 9.27 9.45 13.50
CA ALA A 52 8.85 8.54 14.56
C ALA A 52 9.06 7.08 14.12
N ASP A 53 8.62 6.70 12.92
CA ASP A 53 8.87 5.36 12.35
C ASP A 53 10.37 5.09 12.24
N LYS A 54 11.15 6.10 11.82
CA LYS A 54 12.61 5.96 11.79
C LYS A 54 13.17 5.54 13.15
N LYS A 55 12.75 6.21 14.22
CA LYS A 55 13.19 5.87 15.59
C LYS A 55 12.74 4.47 15.98
N LEU A 56 11.49 4.11 15.69
CA LEU A 56 10.94 2.78 15.97
C LEU A 56 11.76 1.70 15.26
N VAL A 57 11.94 1.81 13.94
CA VAL A 57 12.67 0.82 13.14
C VAL A 57 14.14 0.75 13.55
N GLN A 58 14.80 1.88 13.85
CA GLN A 58 16.16 1.89 14.39
C GLN A 58 16.26 1.20 15.75
N SER A 59 15.26 1.33 16.62
CA SER A 59 15.24 0.64 17.93
C SER A 59 15.19 -0.89 17.79
N LYS A 60 14.80 -1.41 16.62
CA LYS A 60 14.80 -2.84 16.26
C LYS A 60 16.13 -3.31 15.65
N GLY A 61 17.15 -2.44 15.64
CA GLY A 61 18.52 -2.77 15.20
C GLY A 61 18.80 -2.54 13.71
N PHE A 62 17.90 -1.91 12.95
CA PHE A 62 18.18 -1.55 11.55
C PHE A 62 19.12 -0.35 11.48
N ALA A 63 20.22 -0.49 10.76
CA ALA A 63 21.28 0.52 10.71
C ALA A 63 20.99 1.66 9.75
N ASP A 64 20.40 1.36 8.59
CA ASP A 64 20.11 2.33 7.54
C ASP A 64 18.60 2.55 7.40
N VAL A 65 18.07 3.54 8.14
CA VAL A 65 16.66 3.92 8.08
C VAL A 65 16.54 5.37 7.59
N ARG A 66 15.81 5.55 6.49
CA ARG A 66 15.71 6.81 5.76
C ARG A 66 14.25 7.27 5.69
N VAL A 67 14.00 8.54 6.00
CA VAL A 67 12.67 9.14 5.82
C VAL A 67 12.49 9.50 4.33
N VAL A 68 11.37 9.07 3.75
CA VAL A 68 11.00 9.40 2.36
C VAL A 68 10.53 10.83 2.26
N GLY A 69 11.11 11.58 1.33
CA GLY A 69 10.72 12.95 0.99
C GLY A 69 10.07 13.05 -0.40
N VAL A 70 10.10 14.26 -0.94
CA VAL A 70 9.56 14.55 -2.30
C VAL A 70 10.37 13.89 -3.41
N ASN A 71 11.69 13.78 -3.24
CA ASN A 71 12.60 13.16 -4.20
C ASN A 71 13.73 12.46 -3.43
N THR A 72 13.49 11.22 -3.03
CA THR A 72 14.48 10.40 -2.32
C THR A 72 15.16 9.47 -3.32
N PRO A 73 16.43 9.68 -3.65
CA PRO A 73 17.13 8.85 -4.62
C PRO A 73 17.61 7.54 -3.99
N PHE A 74 17.47 6.45 -4.74
CA PHE A 74 18.02 5.14 -4.40
C PHE A 74 18.35 4.34 -5.65
N LYS A 75 19.62 4.02 -5.90
CA LYS A 75 20.10 3.17 -7.01
C LYS A 75 19.48 3.48 -8.38
N GLY A 76 19.39 4.76 -8.74
CA GLY A 76 18.79 5.21 -10.00
C GLY A 76 17.27 5.34 -10.00
N ILE A 77 16.61 4.95 -8.92
CA ILE A 77 15.17 5.13 -8.70
C ILE A 77 14.96 6.39 -7.86
N THR A 78 13.90 7.13 -8.13
CA THR A 78 13.39 8.20 -7.26
C THR A 78 12.15 7.71 -6.54
N ILE A 79 12.20 7.67 -5.21
CA ILE A 79 11.06 7.40 -4.33
C ILE A 79 10.48 8.72 -3.89
N THR A 80 9.20 8.94 -4.13
CA THR A 80 8.50 10.18 -3.78
C THR A 80 7.34 9.89 -2.85
N LYS A 81 7.34 10.45 -1.63
CA LYS A 81 6.23 10.33 -0.69
C LYS A 81 4.98 11.03 -1.24
N THR A 82 3.82 10.39 -1.10
CA THR A 82 2.50 10.98 -1.26
C THR A 82 1.74 10.92 0.06
N GLY A 83 0.67 11.70 0.20
CA GLY A 83 -0.22 11.57 1.33
C GLY A 83 -1.15 10.36 1.20
N GLY A 84 -1.80 10.03 2.30
CA GLY A 84 -2.87 9.06 2.40
C GLY A 84 -3.75 9.39 3.62
N GLN A 85 -4.95 8.83 3.67
CA GLN A 85 -5.86 8.92 4.81
C GLN A 85 -6.39 7.53 5.13
N HIS A 86 -5.90 6.96 6.22
CA HIS A 86 -6.19 5.58 6.64
C HIS A 86 -7.45 5.55 7.49
N GLY A 87 -8.60 5.82 6.88
CA GLY A 87 -9.91 5.84 7.53
C GLY A 87 -10.77 7.02 7.11
N SER A 88 -12.05 7.00 7.52
CA SER A 88 -13.00 8.06 7.21
C SER A 88 -12.78 9.32 8.06
N ASP A 89 -13.31 10.46 7.61
CA ASP A 89 -13.28 11.72 8.38
C ASP A 89 -13.92 11.56 9.77
N GLN A 90 -14.96 10.72 9.88
CA GLN A 90 -15.59 10.41 11.15
C GLN A 90 -14.60 9.71 12.11
N MET A 91 -13.80 8.78 11.62
CA MET A 91 -12.76 8.11 12.42
C MET A 91 -11.71 9.11 12.90
N PHE A 92 -11.24 9.99 12.01
CA PHE A 92 -10.26 11.03 12.35
C PHE A 92 -10.83 12.15 13.26
N SER A 93 -12.15 12.31 13.34
CA SER A 93 -12.77 13.22 14.30
C SER A 93 -12.73 12.71 15.75
N ASN A 94 -12.45 11.42 15.95
CA ASN A 94 -12.25 10.82 17.27
C ASN A 94 -10.74 10.78 17.59
N PRO A 95 -10.24 11.54 18.59
CA PRO A 95 -8.80 11.63 18.85
C PRO A 95 -8.11 10.29 19.17
N VAL A 96 -8.81 9.38 19.86
CA VAL A 96 -8.26 8.07 20.21
C VAL A 96 -8.11 7.20 18.96
N VAL A 97 -9.09 7.21 18.08
CA VAL A 97 -9.04 6.47 16.83
C VAL A 97 -8.02 7.07 15.87
N ALA A 98 -7.98 8.41 15.77
CA ALA A 98 -6.98 9.10 14.95
C ALA A 98 -5.54 8.77 15.38
N GLU A 99 -5.27 8.67 16.70
CA GLU A 99 -3.96 8.26 17.21
C GLU A 99 -3.63 6.79 16.87
N LEU A 100 -4.63 5.90 16.88
CA LEU A 100 -4.43 4.49 16.53
C LEU A 100 -4.22 4.27 15.02
N LEU A 101 -4.91 5.05 14.18
CA LEU A 101 -4.79 4.95 12.72
C LEU A 101 -3.48 5.56 12.22
N ASP A 102 -3.01 6.62 12.91
CA ASP A 102 -1.80 7.35 12.56
C ASP A 102 -1.79 7.83 11.10
N GLU A 103 -0.65 8.28 10.61
CA GLU A 103 -0.44 8.61 9.21
C GLU A 103 -0.10 7.35 8.41
N SER A 104 -0.55 7.29 7.16
CA SER A 104 -0.11 6.28 6.20
C SER A 104 0.31 6.98 4.92
N MET A 105 1.51 6.68 4.42
CA MET A 105 1.97 7.25 3.15
C MET A 105 1.68 6.33 1.98
N GLY A 106 1.35 6.94 0.84
CA GLY A 106 1.63 6.33 -0.45
C GLY A 106 3.01 6.74 -0.96
N PHE A 107 3.43 6.16 -2.09
CA PHE A 107 4.67 6.56 -2.73
C PHE A 107 4.64 6.32 -4.24
N VAL A 108 5.44 7.11 -4.96
CA VAL A 108 5.64 6.96 -6.41
C VAL A 108 7.08 6.55 -6.68
N LEU A 109 7.24 5.51 -7.51
CA LEU A 109 8.55 5.05 -8.02
C LEU A 109 8.74 5.53 -9.45
N ARG A 110 9.88 6.15 -9.72
CA ARG A 110 10.27 6.63 -11.06
C ARG A 110 11.74 6.30 -11.33
N ALA A 111 12.03 5.83 -12.53
CA ALA A 111 13.39 5.70 -13.03
C ALA A 111 13.42 6.07 -14.53
N PRO A 112 14.56 6.55 -15.06
CA PRO A 112 14.68 6.91 -16.48
C PRO A 112 14.34 5.71 -17.39
N GLY A 113 13.43 5.93 -18.34
CA GLY A 113 13.00 4.89 -19.30
C GLY A 113 12.14 3.76 -18.73
N GLN A 114 11.72 3.86 -17.48
CA GLN A 114 10.84 2.88 -16.82
C GLN A 114 9.44 3.43 -16.63
N LYS A 115 8.47 2.53 -16.43
CA LYS A 115 7.09 2.87 -16.07
C LYS A 115 7.03 3.56 -14.71
N VAL A 116 6.17 4.54 -14.59
CA VAL A 116 5.89 5.21 -13.32
C VAL A 116 4.86 4.39 -12.56
N VAL A 117 5.18 4.00 -11.33
CA VAL A 117 4.29 3.20 -10.47
C VAL A 117 3.93 3.99 -9.23
N TYR A 118 2.64 4.15 -8.97
CA TYR A 118 2.10 4.75 -7.75
C TYR A 118 1.52 3.68 -6.85
N PHE A 119 2.01 3.59 -5.62
CA PHE A 119 1.44 2.77 -4.54
C PHE A 119 0.67 3.71 -3.62
N ALA A 120 -0.64 3.52 -3.52
CA ALA A 120 -1.48 4.38 -2.69
C ALA A 120 -1.27 4.13 -1.18
N GLY A 121 -0.90 2.88 -0.81
CA GLY A 121 -0.81 2.45 0.58
C GLY A 121 -2.20 2.26 1.19
N ASP A 122 -2.26 2.20 2.52
CA ASP A 122 -3.52 2.11 3.26
C ASP A 122 -4.17 3.48 3.35
N THR A 123 -5.11 3.72 2.47
CA THR A 123 -5.86 4.97 2.34
C THR A 123 -7.26 4.71 1.80
N ILE A 124 -8.23 5.53 2.15
CA ILE A 124 -9.47 5.65 1.39
C ILE A 124 -9.22 6.46 0.11
N TRP A 125 -10.19 6.49 -0.83
CA TRP A 125 -10.13 7.42 -1.94
C TRP A 125 -10.30 8.86 -1.43
N HIS A 126 -9.24 9.66 -1.56
CA HIS A 126 -9.13 11.01 -1.04
C HIS A 126 -8.38 11.90 -2.03
N ASP A 127 -8.44 13.22 -1.83
CA ASP A 127 -7.73 14.22 -2.65
C ASP A 127 -6.23 13.93 -2.81
N TYR A 128 -5.60 13.29 -1.82
CA TYR A 128 -4.20 12.86 -1.92
C TYR A 128 -3.96 11.93 -3.11
N CYS A 129 -4.89 11.00 -3.39
CA CYS A 129 -4.79 10.10 -4.54
C CYS A 129 -4.92 10.87 -5.85
N GLU A 130 -5.90 11.78 -5.93
CA GLU A 130 -6.10 12.59 -7.13
C GLU A 130 -4.91 13.50 -7.43
N VAL A 131 -4.36 14.15 -6.39
CA VAL A 131 -3.16 14.99 -6.52
C VAL A 131 -1.97 14.18 -7.00
N ALA A 132 -1.76 12.96 -6.42
CA ALA A 132 -0.67 12.09 -6.85
C ALA A 132 -0.83 11.66 -8.33
N ILE A 133 -2.02 11.22 -8.73
CA ILE A 133 -2.32 10.79 -10.10
C ILE A 133 -2.13 11.94 -11.10
N LYS A 134 -2.69 13.12 -10.80
CA LYS A 134 -2.53 14.31 -11.68
C LYS A 134 -1.08 14.76 -11.81
N LYS A 135 -0.32 14.73 -10.71
CA LYS A 135 1.05 15.28 -10.67
C LYS A 135 2.07 14.34 -11.30
N TYR A 136 1.92 13.03 -11.08
CA TYR A 136 2.95 12.06 -11.47
C TYR A 136 2.56 11.23 -12.68
N GLU A 137 1.31 11.30 -13.14
CA GLU A 137 0.77 10.60 -14.31
C GLU A 137 1.23 9.13 -14.39
N PRO A 138 0.98 8.30 -13.33
CA PRO A 138 1.50 6.95 -13.25
C PRO A 138 0.96 6.07 -14.38
N ASP A 139 1.82 5.17 -14.87
CA ASP A 139 1.41 4.10 -15.79
C ASP A 139 0.64 3.00 -15.06
N TYR A 140 1.02 2.75 -13.80
CA TYR A 140 0.41 1.75 -12.91
C TYR A 140 0.08 2.37 -11.55
N ILE A 141 -1.10 2.01 -11.03
CA ILE A 141 -1.56 2.42 -9.70
C ILE A 141 -1.87 1.16 -8.90
N VAL A 142 -1.19 0.97 -7.76
CA VAL A 142 -1.43 -0.14 -6.84
C VAL A 142 -2.30 0.37 -5.69
N LEU A 143 -3.46 -0.26 -5.50
CA LEU A 143 -4.45 0.08 -4.49
C LEU A 143 -4.63 -1.05 -3.49
N ASN A 144 -4.61 -0.73 -2.20
CA ASN A 144 -4.98 -1.63 -1.11
C ASN A 144 -6.50 -1.62 -0.97
N THR A 145 -7.18 -2.70 -1.37
CA THR A 145 -8.62 -2.70 -1.64
C THR A 145 -9.43 -3.72 -0.84
N GLY A 146 -8.90 -4.14 0.31
CA GLY A 146 -9.60 -5.07 1.21
C GLY A 146 -10.85 -4.49 1.89
N GLU A 147 -11.12 -3.19 1.76
CA GLU A 147 -12.27 -2.51 2.39
C GLU A 147 -12.36 -2.80 3.90
N ALA A 148 -11.23 -2.71 4.59
CA ALA A 148 -11.17 -2.95 6.04
C ALA A 148 -12.13 -2.04 6.80
N LYS A 149 -12.82 -2.59 7.79
CA LYS A 149 -13.82 -1.87 8.59
C LYS A 149 -13.36 -1.70 10.03
N CYS A 150 -13.77 -0.58 10.63
CA CYS A 150 -13.62 -0.33 12.06
C CYS A 150 -15.01 -0.40 12.72
N GLU A 151 -15.16 -1.27 13.71
CA GLU A 151 -16.45 -1.44 14.40
C GLU A 151 -16.87 -0.14 15.09
N GLY A 152 -18.14 0.22 14.93
CA GLY A 152 -18.72 1.45 15.49
C GLY A 152 -18.48 2.74 14.67
N PHE A 153 -17.82 2.64 13.51
CA PHE A 153 -17.61 3.77 12.61
C PHE A 153 -18.15 3.50 11.21
N GLU A 154 -18.63 4.56 10.57
CA GLU A 154 -19.03 4.51 9.16
C GLU A 154 -17.82 4.63 8.23
N GLY A 155 -17.96 4.06 7.02
CA GLY A 155 -16.90 4.05 6.02
C GLY A 155 -15.93 2.87 6.17
N SER A 156 -14.76 3.01 5.59
CA SER A 156 -13.69 2.01 5.60
C SER A 156 -12.36 2.62 6.00
N LEU A 157 -11.44 1.77 6.41
CA LEU A 157 -10.05 2.13 6.71
C LEU A 157 -9.22 2.29 5.43
N ILE A 158 -9.50 1.43 4.44
CA ILE A 158 -8.83 1.40 3.14
C ILE A 158 -9.87 1.29 2.02
N MET A 159 -9.43 1.43 0.78
CA MET A 159 -10.29 1.41 -0.40
C MET A 159 -11.05 0.09 -0.54
N GLY A 160 -12.18 0.16 -1.24
CA GLY A 160 -13.01 -0.95 -1.66
C GLY A 160 -13.33 -0.90 -3.15
N THR A 161 -14.35 -1.65 -3.57
CA THR A 161 -14.76 -1.75 -4.98
C THR A 161 -15.13 -0.40 -5.60
N ASP A 162 -15.89 0.42 -4.87
CA ASP A 162 -16.33 1.74 -5.36
C ASP A 162 -15.14 2.70 -5.58
N ASP A 163 -14.10 2.59 -4.75
CA ASP A 163 -12.90 3.41 -4.88
C ASP A 163 -12.04 2.99 -6.07
N VAL A 164 -12.01 1.69 -6.39
CA VAL A 164 -11.41 1.20 -7.63
C VAL A 164 -12.11 1.81 -8.85
N LYS A 165 -13.44 1.89 -8.83
CA LYS A 165 -14.22 2.55 -9.89
C LYS A 165 -13.89 4.04 -9.99
N LYS A 166 -13.81 4.75 -8.86
CA LYS A 166 -13.41 6.18 -8.84
C LYS A 166 -12.02 6.37 -9.43
N CYS A 167 -11.04 5.53 -9.04
CA CYS A 167 -9.70 5.56 -9.58
C CYS A 167 -9.69 5.30 -11.09
N TYR A 168 -10.45 4.30 -11.56
CA TYR A 168 -10.59 3.97 -12.97
C TYR A 168 -11.15 5.14 -13.79
N ASP A 169 -12.21 5.79 -13.29
CA ASP A 169 -12.82 6.94 -13.95
C ASP A 169 -11.91 8.17 -13.95
N PHE A 170 -11.11 8.33 -12.92
CA PHE A 170 -10.23 9.47 -12.76
C PHE A 170 -8.94 9.36 -13.58
N SER A 171 -8.24 8.25 -13.48
CA SER A 171 -6.89 8.10 -14.06
C SER A 171 -6.86 8.00 -15.59
N LYS A 172 -7.96 7.61 -16.24
CA LYS A 172 -8.18 7.45 -17.69
C LYS A 172 -7.22 6.51 -18.44
N LYS A 173 -5.94 6.42 -18.06
CA LYS A 173 -4.90 5.68 -18.79
C LYS A 173 -4.19 4.61 -17.96
N ALA A 174 -3.99 4.86 -16.67
CA ALA A 174 -3.24 3.96 -15.81
C ALA A 174 -3.91 2.58 -15.73
N LYS A 175 -3.11 1.53 -15.67
CA LYS A 175 -3.55 0.22 -15.22
C LYS A 175 -3.62 0.24 -13.69
N ILE A 176 -4.65 -0.34 -13.14
CA ILE A 176 -4.92 -0.39 -11.70
C ILE A 176 -4.69 -1.81 -11.21
N ILE A 177 -3.87 -1.98 -10.19
CA ILE A 177 -3.57 -3.27 -9.58
C ILE A 177 -4.18 -3.25 -8.18
N THR A 178 -5.07 -4.20 -7.90
CA THR A 178 -5.75 -4.31 -6.60
C THR A 178 -5.09 -5.40 -5.75
N VAL A 179 -4.71 -5.03 -4.53
CA VAL A 179 -4.03 -5.90 -3.57
C VAL A 179 -4.64 -5.76 -2.17
N HIS A 180 -4.05 -6.41 -1.16
CA HIS A 180 -4.46 -6.32 0.24
C HIS A 180 -5.89 -6.84 0.49
N MET A 181 -6.18 -8.03 -0.05
CA MET A 181 -7.46 -8.74 0.11
C MET A 181 -7.19 -10.16 0.61
N ASP A 182 -8.20 -10.77 1.25
CA ASP A 182 -8.25 -12.18 1.68
C ASP A 182 -7.27 -12.59 2.80
N ALA A 183 -6.19 -11.86 3.02
CA ALA A 183 -5.15 -12.23 3.99
C ALA A 183 -5.37 -11.68 5.40
N ILE A 184 -6.10 -10.57 5.53
CA ILE A 184 -6.30 -9.85 6.80
C ILE A 184 -7.74 -9.96 7.25
N ASN A 185 -7.95 -10.31 8.53
CA ASN A 185 -9.24 -10.73 9.08
C ASN A 185 -10.32 -9.62 9.18
N HIS A 186 -9.96 -8.36 9.08
CA HIS A 186 -10.90 -7.22 9.08
C HIS A 186 -11.16 -6.66 7.68
N CYS A 187 -10.55 -7.23 6.64
CA CYS A 187 -10.87 -6.94 5.25
C CYS A 187 -12.16 -7.65 4.86
N VAL A 188 -13.15 -6.89 4.36
CA VAL A 188 -14.46 -7.41 3.97
C VAL A 188 -14.63 -7.59 2.46
N CYS A 189 -13.76 -6.97 1.66
CA CYS A 189 -13.70 -7.15 0.21
C CYS A 189 -12.71 -8.27 -0.16
N SER A 190 -13.21 -9.36 -0.74
CA SER A 190 -12.38 -10.46 -1.26
C SER A 190 -12.01 -10.24 -2.73
N ARG A 191 -11.00 -10.99 -3.22
CA ARG A 191 -10.66 -11.02 -4.66
C ARG A 191 -11.83 -11.48 -5.52
N GLU A 192 -12.62 -12.41 -5.03
CA GLU A 192 -13.82 -12.88 -5.74
C GLU A 192 -14.84 -11.76 -5.91
N MET A 193 -15.12 -11.00 -4.84
CA MET A 193 -16.00 -9.84 -4.88
C MET A 193 -15.44 -8.77 -5.84
N MET A 194 -14.15 -8.48 -5.77
CA MET A 194 -13.49 -7.52 -6.67
C MET A 194 -13.58 -7.95 -8.14
N ARG A 195 -13.31 -9.23 -8.45
CA ARG A 195 -13.43 -9.78 -9.81
C ARG A 195 -14.85 -9.67 -10.36
N LYS A 196 -15.84 -10.00 -9.52
CA LYS A 196 -17.25 -9.86 -9.88
C LYS A 196 -17.59 -8.41 -10.20
N PHE A 197 -17.22 -7.48 -9.30
CA PHE A 197 -17.46 -6.05 -9.49
C PHE A 197 -16.80 -5.50 -10.77
N VAL A 198 -15.53 -5.84 -11.00
CA VAL A 198 -14.78 -5.40 -12.19
C VAL A 198 -15.46 -5.88 -13.49
N LYS A 199 -15.91 -7.14 -13.53
CA LYS A 199 -16.61 -7.71 -14.67
C LYS A 199 -17.97 -7.06 -14.91
N GLU A 200 -18.77 -6.87 -13.85
CA GLU A 200 -20.11 -6.26 -13.93
C GLU A 200 -20.03 -4.79 -14.39
N ASN A 201 -18.97 -4.08 -13.99
CA ASN A 201 -18.74 -2.68 -14.37
C ASN A 201 -17.87 -2.49 -15.63
N LYS A 202 -17.43 -3.58 -16.28
CA LYS A 202 -16.60 -3.57 -17.51
C LYS A 202 -15.29 -2.78 -17.32
N LEU A 203 -14.56 -3.05 -16.24
CA LEU A 203 -13.30 -2.39 -15.90
C LEU A 203 -12.07 -3.26 -16.19
N ASP A 204 -12.28 -4.46 -16.73
CA ASP A 204 -11.27 -5.52 -16.94
C ASP A 204 -10.19 -5.16 -17.98
N ASP A 205 -10.40 -4.12 -18.77
CA ASP A 205 -9.40 -3.58 -19.70
C ASP A 205 -8.20 -2.92 -18.99
N ARG A 206 -8.40 -2.40 -17.76
CA ARG A 206 -7.34 -1.70 -17.00
C ARG A 206 -7.21 -2.12 -15.53
N VAL A 207 -8.13 -2.91 -14.98
CA VAL A 207 -8.05 -3.39 -13.59
C VAL A 207 -7.50 -4.80 -13.56
N LEU A 208 -6.36 -4.97 -12.88
CA LEU A 208 -5.67 -6.24 -12.67
C LEU A 208 -5.86 -6.69 -11.22
N ILE A 209 -6.20 -7.96 -11.03
CA ILE A 209 -6.49 -8.54 -9.71
C ILE A 209 -5.62 -9.79 -9.56
N PRO A 210 -4.34 -9.64 -9.17
CA PRO A 210 -3.42 -10.77 -9.08
C PRO A 210 -3.82 -11.73 -7.96
N ASN A 211 -3.47 -13.00 -8.14
CA ASN A 211 -3.44 -13.95 -7.04
C ASN A 211 -2.22 -13.72 -6.14
N ASP A 212 -2.22 -14.31 -4.94
CA ASP A 212 -1.05 -14.29 -4.08
C ASP A 212 0.11 -15.01 -4.78
N GLY A 213 1.29 -14.38 -4.79
CA GLY A 213 2.48 -14.89 -5.49
C GLY A 213 2.49 -14.71 -7.02
N GLU A 214 1.44 -14.15 -7.61
CA GLU A 214 1.40 -13.92 -9.05
C GLU A 214 2.35 -12.79 -9.50
N ILE A 215 3.18 -13.06 -10.49
CA ILE A 215 4.11 -12.09 -11.06
C ILE A 215 3.44 -11.36 -12.24
N LEU A 216 3.28 -10.05 -12.12
CA LEU A 216 2.80 -9.21 -13.20
C LEU A 216 3.96 -8.59 -13.98
N GLN A 217 3.95 -8.73 -15.32
CA GLN A 217 4.88 -8.04 -16.20
C GLN A 217 4.32 -6.65 -16.54
N LEU A 218 5.03 -5.60 -16.11
CA LEU A 218 4.64 -4.21 -16.37
C LEU A 218 5.20 -3.74 -17.72
N ASN A 219 4.38 -3.76 -18.76
CA ASN A 219 4.74 -3.42 -20.16
C ASN A 219 4.36 -2.00 -20.51
#